data_043dd41584da8356b57084d5e64f3ef3
#
_entry.id   043dd41584da8356b57084d5e64f3ef3
#
_cell.length_a   1.000
_cell.length_b   1.000
_cell.length_c   1.000
_cell.angle_alpha   90.00
_cell.angle_beta   90.00
_cell.angle_gamma   90.00
#
_symmetry.space_group_name_H-M   'P 1'
#
loop_
_entity.id
_entity.type
_entity.pdbx_description
1 polymer ?
#
loop_
_entity_poly.entity_id
_entity_poly.type
_entity_poly.pdbx_seq_one_letter_code
_entity_poly.pdbx_strand_id
1 'polypeptide(L)'
;MSDSSLEKSQLAETALSDETALVSLVENLSSSSRMTRQSSASALSLVADKDASLLSSHISAFVDALNRPEAQTRWEVLDILTKLVAFDSRSCATAINGAEAALFDEGSGPLRLAAMRFLCKVGGTTELRSQKVWPLVDEAIQCYHGDVEFLSMLNGVIEFAGGTLADNVRGE
;
A
#
# COMPACT_ATOMS: atom_id res chain seq x y z
N MET A 1 -16.93 -20.09 -4.93
CA MET A 1 -16.59 -18.77 -4.34
C MET A 1 -17.27 -18.68 -2.99
N SER A 2 -16.56 -18.24 -1.94
CA SER A 2 -17.19 -18.07 -0.61
C SER A 2 -18.12 -16.85 -0.63
N ASP A 3 -19.19 -16.85 0.19
CA ASP A 3 -20.13 -15.71 0.31
C ASP A 3 -19.40 -14.38 0.56
N SER A 4 -18.35 -14.39 1.38
CA SER A 4 -17.54 -13.21 1.67
C SER A 4 -16.82 -12.64 0.44
N SER A 5 -16.37 -13.47 -0.49
CA SER A 5 -15.72 -13.03 -1.73
C SER A 5 -16.72 -12.38 -2.69
N LEU A 6 -17.93 -12.94 -2.77
CA LEU A 6 -19.01 -12.40 -3.58
C LEU A 6 -19.49 -11.04 -3.05
N GLU A 7 -19.64 -10.93 -1.73
CA GLU A 7 -20.03 -9.67 -1.08
C GLU A 7 -19.02 -8.53 -1.35
N LYS A 8 -17.74 -8.80 -1.22
CA LYS A 8 -16.69 -7.81 -1.51
C LYS A 8 -16.69 -7.35 -2.97
N SER A 9 -16.91 -8.28 -3.90
CA SER A 9 -17.04 -7.96 -5.31
C SER A 9 -18.27 -7.09 -5.60
N GLN A 10 -19.41 -7.36 -4.96
CA GLN A 10 -20.62 -6.55 -5.10
C GLN A 10 -20.43 -5.13 -4.53
N LEU A 11 -19.77 -4.99 -3.39
CA LEU A 11 -19.43 -3.70 -2.81
C LEU A 11 -18.55 -2.89 -3.77
N ALA A 12 -17.54 -3.52 -4.35
CA ALA A 12 -16.65 -2.88 -5.31
C ALA A 12 -17.40 -2.45 -6.60
N GLU A 13 -18.21 -3.30 -7.16
CA GLU A 13 -19.03 -2.99 -8.35
C GLU A 13 -19.96 -1.79 -8.11
N THR A 14 -20.61 -1.74 -6.95
CA THR A 14 -21.46 -0.60 -6.58
C THR A 14 -20.65 0.68 -6.46
N ALA A 15 -19.51 0.63 -5.79
CA ALA A 15 -18.63 1.79 -5.58
C ALA A 15 -18.03 2.34 -6.88
N LEU A 16 -17.83 1.51 -7.90
CA LEU A 16 -17.34 1.94 -9.21
C LEU A 16 -18.33 2.84 -9.97
N SER A 17 -19.61 2.74 -9.68
CA SER A 17 -20.67 3.50 -10.35
C SER A 17 -21.41 4.50 -9.47
N ASP A 18 -21.17 4.46 -8.15
CA ASP A 18 -21.84 5.30 -7.15
C ASP A 18 -20.82 5.91 -6.20
N GLU A 19 -20.60 7.22 -6.34
CA GLU A 19 -19.67 7.98 -5.51
C GLU A 19 -20.04 7.93 -4.02
N THR A 20 -21.33 7.92 -3.69
CA THR A 20 -21.79 7.83 -2.30
C THR A 20 -21.41 6.49 -1.68
N ALA A 21 -21.54 5.41 -2.43
CA ALA A 21 -21.10 4.09 -2.01
C ALA A 21 -19.57 4.02 -1.84
N LEU A 22 -18.82 4.64 -2.76
CA LEU A 22 -17.36 4.74 -2.65
C LEU A 22 -16.91 5.47 -1.39
N VAL A 23 -17.47 6.66 -1.13
CA VAL A 23 -17.19 7.44 0.07
C VAL A 23 -17.50 6.67 1.34
N SER A 24 -18.64 5.95 1.37
CA SER A 24 -19.03 5.10 2.50
C SER A 24 -17.99 3.99 2.78
N LEU A 25 -17.45 3.34 1.74
CA LEU A 25 -16.38 2.36 1.92
C LEU A 25 -15.11 2.98 2.49
N VAL A 26 -14.74 4.17 2.04
CA VAL A 26 -13.57 4.89 2.56
C VAL A 26 -13.77 5.26 4.04
N GLU A 27 -14.93 5.77 4.41
CA GLU A 27 -15.27 6.09 5.81
C GLU A 27 -15.24 4.85 6.71
N ASN A 28 -15.65 3.70 6.19
CA ASN A 28 -15.64 2.43 6.91
C ASN A 28 -14.23 1.94 7.30
N LEU A 29 -13.15 2.47 6.71
CA LEU A 29 -11.78 2.19 7.16
C LEU A 29 -11.53 2.69 8.60
N SER A 30 -12.33 3.64 9.10
CA SER A 30 -12.27 4.13 10.47
C SER A 30 -13.32 3.51 11.41
N SER A 31 -14.11 2.56 10.94
CA SER A 31 -15.12 1.85 11.74
C SER A 31 -14.51 1.20 12.99
N SER A 32 -15.27 1.12 14.07
CA SER A 32 -14.90 0.35 15.26
C SER A 32 -14.91 -1.17 15.00
N SER A 33 -15.68 -1.63 14.02
CA SER A 33 -15.76 -3.03 13.63
C SER A 33 -14.58 -3.46 12.77
N ARG A 34 -13.77 -4.39 13.27
CA ARG A 34 -12.68 -5.02 12.50
C ARG A 34 -13.17 -5.60 11.17
N MET A 35 -14.28 -6.33 11.20
CA MET A 35 -14.82 -6.97 10.01
C MET A 35 -15.24 -5.95 8.95
N THR A 36 -15.83 -4.82 9.37
CA THR A 36 -16.18 -3.72 8.46
C THR A 36 -14.94 -3.09 7.83
N ARG A 37 -13.90 -2.82 8.63
CA ARG A 37 -12.63 -2.29 8.10
C ARG A 37 -12.00 -3.23 7.06
N GLN A 38 -11.92 -4.53 7.37
CA GLN A 38 -11.31 -5.52 6.47
C GLN A 38 -12.12 -5.71 5.18
N SER A 39 -13.45 -5.78 5.26
CA SER A 39 -14.31 -5.88 4.08
C SER A 39 -14.21 -4.65 3.19
N SER A 40 -14.20 -3.46 3.79
CA SER A 40 -14.06 -2.21 3.05
C SER A 40 -12.69 -2.07 2.39
N ALA A 41 -11.61 -2.40 3.09
CA ALA A 41 -10.26 -2.39 2.52
C ALA A 41 -10.14 -3.34 1.31
N SER A 42 -10.69 -4.56 1.41
CA SER A 42 -10.70 -5.51 0.30
C SER A 42 -11.54 -5.04 -0.89
N ALA A 43 -12.72 -4.45 -0.64
CA ALA A 43 -13.55 -3.89 -1.71
C ALA A 43 -12.87 -2.71 -2.40
N LEU A 44 -12.24 -1.80 -1.63
CA LEU A 44 -11.48 -0.67 -2.17
C LEU A 44 -10.24 -1.12 -2.97
N SER A 45 -9.59 -2.20 -2.57
CA SER A 45 -8.51 -2.82 -3.35
C SER A 45 -9.01 -3.29 -4.72
N LEU A 46 -10.19 -3.90 -4.80
CA LEU A 46 -10.82 -4.29 -6.07
C LEU A 46 -11.21 -3.08 -6.92
N VAL A 47 -11.67 -1.99 -6.30
CA VAL A 47 -11.91 -0.72 -7.02
C VAL A 47 -10.60 -0.19 -7.60
N ALA A 48 -9.52 -0.18 -6.82
CA ALA A 48 -8.21 0.27 -7.29
C ALA A 48 -7.64 -0.57 -8.43
N ASP A 49 -7.93 -1.87 -8.46
CA ASP A 49 -7.53 -2.76 -9.56
C ASP A 49 -8.23 -2.40 -10.88
N LYS A 50 -9.46 -1.88 -10.80
CA LYS A 50 -10.25 -1.48 -11.97
C LYS A 50 -10.01 -0.02 -12.38
N ASP A 51 -10.05 0.88 -11.42
CA ASP A 51 -9.84 2.32 -11.64
C ASP A 51 -9.31 3.00 -10.37
N ALA A 52 -7.99 3.02 -10.20
CA ALA A 52 -7.35 3.67 -9.06
C ALA A 52 -7.60 5.19 -9.00
N SER A 53 -7.88 5.84 -10.14
CA SER A 53 -8.10 7.29 -10.20
C SER A 53 -9.26 7.75 -9.33
N LEU A 54 -10.29 6.91 -9.14
CA LEU A 54 -11.44 7.20 -8.27
C LEU A 54 -11.05 7.38 -6.80
N LEU A 55 -9.91 6.84 -6.38
CA LEU A 55 -9.43 6.87 -5.01
C LEU A 55 -8.41 7.99 -4.74
N SER A 56 -8.01 8.74 -5.77
CA SER A 56 -6.92 9.73 -5.67
C SER A 56 -7.22 10.90 -4.71
N SER A 57 -8.49 11.24 -4.50
CA SER A 57 -8.92 12.26 -3.53
C SER A 57 -9.00 11.76 -2.08
N HIS A 58 -8.81 10.46 -1.83
CA HIS A 58 -8.98 9.83 -0.53
C HIS A 58 -7.67 9.35 0.11
N ILE A 59 -6.51 9.76 -0.39
CA ILE A 59 -5.18 9.29 0.07
C ILE A 59 -5.02 9.44 1.58
N SER A 60 -5.47 10.54 2.17
CA SER A 60 -5.35 10.77 3.62
C SER A 60 -6.06 9.70 4.46
N ALA A 61 -7.20 9.21 4.00
CA ALA A 61 -7.93 8.13 4.68
C ALA A 61 -7.16 6.80 4.63
N PHE A 62 -6.48 6.51 3.53
CA PHE A 62 -5.63 5.33 3.40
C PHE A 62 -4.38 5.44 4.29
N VAL A 63 -3.77 6.62 4.35
CA VAL A 63 -2.63 6.88 5.26
C VAL A 63 -3.05 6.66 6.72
N ASP A 64 -4.21 7.18 7.14
CA ASP A 64 -4.73 6.97 8.49
C ASP A 64 -5.01 5.48 8.78
N ALA A 65 -5.49 4.74 7.81
CA ALA A 65 -5.79 3.32 7.96
C ALA A 65 -4.55 2.44 8.24
N LEU A 66 -3.32 2.92 7.99
CA LEU A 66 -2.08 2.25 8.38
C LEU A 66 -1.91 2.16 9.91
N ASN A 67 -2.65 2.94 10.68
CA ASN A 67 -2.66 2.87 12.14
C ASN A 67 -3.59 1.77 12.70
N ARG A 68 -4.30 1.04 11.85
CA ARG A 68 -5.17 -0.06 12.29
C ARG A 68 -4.35 -1.29 12.69
N PRO A 69 -4.83 -2.08 13.66
CA PRO A 69 -4.07 -3.23 14.16
C PRO A 69 -4.05 -4.42 13.20
N GLU A 70 -5.03 -4.54 12.29
CA GLU A 70 -5.14 -5.68 11.40
C GLU A 70 -4.11 -5.61 10.27
N ALA A 71 -3.33 -6.69 10.10
CA ALA A 71 -2.41 -6.81 8.99
C ALA A 71 -3.10 -6.71 7.62
N GLN A 72 -4.28 -7.35 7.47
CA GLN A 72 -5.02 -7.33 6.21
C GLN A 72 -5.45 -5.90 5.80
N THR A 73 -6.04 -5.11 6.69
CA THR A 73 -6.40 -3.73 6.39
C THR A 73 -5.18 -2.94 5.93
N ARG A 74 -4.05 -3.11 6.61
CA ARG A 74 -2.81 -2.40 6.33
C ARG A 74 -2.20 -2.79 4.98
N TRP A 75 -2.13 -4.09 4.63
CA TRP A 75 -1.56 -4.47 3.33
C TRP A 75 -2.46 -4.09 2.15
N GLU A 76 -3.79 -4.22 2.27
CA GLU A 76 -4.72 -3.79 1.22
C GLU A 76 -4.59 -2.28 0.96
N VAL A 77 -4.48 -1.49 2.01
CA VAL A 77 -4.30 -0.04 1.93
C VAL A 77 -2.94 0.32 1.32
N LEU A 78 -1.86 -0.38 1.66
CA LEU A 78 -0.55 -0.18 1.04
C LEU A 78 -0.56 -0.52 -0.46
N ASP A 79 -1.25 -1.56 -0.86
CA ASP A 79 -1.42 -1.90 -2.28
C ASP A 79 -2.19 -0.82 -3.05
N ILE A 80 -3.23 -0.25 -2.43
CA ILE A 80 -3.96 0.90 -2.98
C ILE A 80 -3.04 2.12 -3.11
N LEU A 81 -2.33 2.49 -2.05
CA LEU A 81 -1.40 3.62 -2.05
C LEU A 81 -0.30 3.45 -3.09
N THR A 82 0.20 2.24 -3.31
CA THR A 82 1.20 1.94 -4.35
C THR A 82 0.69 2.33 -5.74
N LYS A 83 -0.56 2.04 -6.05
CA LYS A 83 -1.20 2.45 -7.31
C LYS A 83 -1.44 3.96 -7.39
N LEU A 84 -1.72 4.59 -6.26
CA LEU A 84 -1.99 6.03 -6.18
C LEU A 84 -0.72 6.91 -6.28
N VAL A 85 0.47 6.36 -6.10
CA VAL A 85 1.74 7.09 -6.29
C VAL A 85 1.82 7.75 -7.66
N ALA A 86 1.31 7.10 -8.71
CA ALA A 86 1.29 7.66 -10.07
C ALA A 86 0.39 8.90 -10.22
N PHE A 87 -0.60 9.07 -9.36
CA PHE A 87 -1.55 10.19 -9.39
C PHE A 87 -1.11 11.34 -8.48
N ASP A 88 -0.64 11.04 -7.27
CA ASP A 88 -0.17 12.02 -6.29
C ASP A 88 0.91 11.42 -5.38
N SER A 89 2.13 11.40 -5.89
CA SER A 89 3.28 10.88 -5.14
C SER A 89 3.59 11.69 -3.88
N ARG A 90 3.24 13.00 -3.87
CA ARG A 90 3.51 13.88 -2.71
C ARG A 90 2.62 13.50 -1.53
N SER A 91 1.32 13.34 -1.76
CA SER A 91 0.40 12.92 -0.70
C SER A 91 0.69 11.49 -0.25
N CYS A 92 0.99 10.57 -1.18
CA CYS A 92 1.39 9.19 -0.84
C CYS A 92 2.65 9.14 0.01
N ALA A 93 3.61 10.05 -0.17
CA ALA A 93 4.85 10.09 0.61
C ALA A 93 4.61 10.30 2.13
N THR A 94 3.46 10.81 2.53
CA THR A 94 3.09 10.92 3.95
C THR A 94 2.88 9.56 4.63
N ALA A 95 2.70 8.49 3.84
CA ALA A 95 2.57 7.13 4.33
C ALA A 95 3.92 6.42 4.61
N ILE A 96 5.07 7.02 4.29
CA ILE A 96 6.38 6.35 4.43
C ILE A 96 6.61 5.83 5.85
N ASN A 97 6.30 6.59 6.89
CA ASN A 97 6.49 6.14 8.26
C ASN A 97 5.57 4.96 8.64
N GLY A 98 4.33 4.97 8.18
CA GLY A 98 3.40 3.84 8.38
C GLY A 98 3.84 2.59 7.60
N ALA A 99 4.40 2.78 6.41
CA ALA A 99 4.96 1.70 5.61
C ALA A 99 6.25 1.12 6.22
N GLU A 100 7.11 1.96 6.82
CA GLU A 100 8.28 1.50 7.59
C GLU A 100 7.85 0.58 8.73
N ALA A 101 6.88 0.98 9.54
CA ALA A 101 6.34 0.14 10.62
C ALA A 101 5.78 -1.19 10.10
N ALA A 102 5.14 -1.18 8.93
CA ALA A 102 4.60 -2.37 8.28
C ALA A 102 5.71 -3.28 7.71
N LEU A 103 6.81 -2.69 7.19
CA LEU A 103 7.96 -3.43 6.63
C LEU A 103 8.65 -4.29 7.69
N PHE A 104 8.70 -3.81 8.92
CA PHE A 104 9.35 -4.50 10.03
C PHE A 104 8.37 -5.19 10.99
N ASP A 105 7.13 -5.41 10.53
CA ASP A 105 6.15 -6.22 11.27
C ASP A 105 6.49 -7.71 11.17
N GLU A 106 6.81 -8.34 12.30
CA GLU A 106 7.23 -9.74 12.34
C GLU A 106 6.07 -10.73 12.09
N GLY A 107 4.83 -10.28 12.24
CA GLY A 107 3.64 -11.14 12.23
C GLY A 107 3.08 -11.46 10.84
N SER A 108 3.50 -10.75 9.78
CA SER A 108 2.85 -10.89 8.47
C SER A 108 3.78 -10.65 7.28
N GLY A 109 4.13 -11.74 6.58
CA GLY A 109 4.86 -11.70 5.31
C GLY A 109 4.14 -10.87 4.23
N PRO A 110 2.84 -11.08 3.98
CA PRO A 110 2.09 -10.26 3.02
C PRO A 110 2.11 -8.76 3.33
N LEU A 111 2.09 -8.37 4.61
CA LEU A 111 2.18 -6.97 5.01
C LEU A 111 3.58 -6.41 4.72
N ARG A 112 4.65 -7.15 5.04
CA ARG A 112 6.03 -6.75 4.70
C ARG A 112 6.22 -6.57 3.19
N LEU A 113 5.67 -7.48 2.40
CA LEU A 113 5.74 -7.38 0.94
C LEU A 113 5.02 -6.14 0.40
N ALA A 114 3.81 -5.86 0.88
CA ALA A 114 3.04 -4.67 0.48
C ALA A 114 3.79 -3.38 0.85
N ALA A 115 4.40 -3.34 2.04
CA ALA A 115 5.21 -2.22 2.51
C ALA A 115 6.46 -2.03 1.64
N MET A 116 7.18 -3.11 1.31
CA MET A 116 8.35 -3.05 0.44
C MET A 116 8.01 -2.48 -0.94
N ARG A 117 6.94 -2.97 -1.56
CA ARG A 117 6.47 -2.50 -2.86
C ARG A 117 6.10 -1.02 -2.84
N PHE A 118 5.38 -0.59 -1.81
CA PHE A 118 5.02 0.81 -1.64
C PHE A 118 6.25 1.71 -1.47
N LEU A 119 7.18 1.34 -0.57
CA LEU A 119 8.39 2.12 -0.32
C LEU A 119 9.26 2.23 -1.57
N CYS A 120 9.45 1.14 -2.30
CA CYS A 120 10.17 1.16 -3.57
C CYS A 120 9.49 2.08 -4.59
N LYS A 121 8.17 2.03 -4.71
CA LYS A 121 7.41 2.86 -5.65
C LYS A 121 7.51 4.35 -5.33
N VAL A 122 7.22 4.73 -4.10
CA VAL A 122 7.26 6.14 -3.68
C VAL A 122 8.69 6.67 -3.59
N GLY A 123 9.64 5.84 -3.17
CA GLY A 123 11.05 6.18 -3.05
C GLY A 123 11.70 6.52 -4.39
N GLY A 124 11.31 5.83 -5.46
CA GLY A 124 11.81 6.07 -6.82
C GLY A 124 11.25 7.32 -7.51
N THR A 125 10.43 8.13 -6.84
CA THR A 125 9.78 9.30 -7.46
C THR A 125 10.60 10.59 -7.41
N THR A 126 11.47 10.74 -6.42
CA THR A 126 12.41 11.89 -6.29
C THR A 126 13.70 11.46 -5.60
N GLU A 127 14.81 12.19 -5.88
CA GLU A 127 16.10 11.96 -5.22
C GLU A 127 15.99 11.99 -3.69
N LEU A 128 15.27 12.97 -3.14
CA LEU A 128 15.10 13.13 -1.69
C LEU A 128 14.36 11.93 -1.08
N ARG A 129 13.34 11.42 -1.77
CA ARG A 129 12.63 10.23 -1.30
C ARG A 129 13.48 8.97 -1.42
N SER A 130 14.31 8.87 -2.47
CA SER A 130 15.23 7.75 -2.61
C SER A 130 16.23 7.67 -1.46
N GLN A 131 16.78 8.81 -1.03
CA GLN A 131 17.66 8.88 0.13
C GLN A 131 16.96 8.47 1.43
N LYS A 132 15.69 8.84 1.60
CA LYS A 132 14.90 8.45 2.77
C LYS A 132 14.55 6.97 2.79
N VAL A 133 14.24 6.40 1.65
CA VAL A 133 13.71 5.03 1.53
C VAL A 133 14.81 3.99 1.43
N TRP A 134 15.94 4.29 0.77
CA TRP A 134 16.99 3.32 0.54
C TRP A 134 17.48 2.60 1.80
N PRO A 135 17.75 3.27 2.93
CA PRO A 135 18.18 2.56 4.15
C PRO A 135 17.18 1.51 4.63
N LEU A 136 15.88 1.76 4.44
CA LEU A 136 14.82 0.81 4.81
C LEU A 136 14.80 -0.39 3.87
N VAL A 137 14.97 -0.14 2.58
CA VAL A 137 15.03 -1.18 1.55
C VAL A 137 16.25 -2.07 1.74
N ASP A 138 17.43 -1.48 1.98
CA ASP A 138 18.67 -2.20 2.23
C ASP A 138 18.57 -3.09 3.48
N GLU A 139 18.06 -2.54 4.59
CA GLU A 139 17.83 -3.31 5.81
C GLU A 139 16.85 -4.48 5.58
N ALA A 140 15.77 -4.25 4.85
CA ALA A 140 14.81 -5.30 4.53
C ALA A 140 15.42 -6.41 3.66
N ILE A 141 16.28 -6.08 2.70
CA ILE A 141 17.02 -7.07 1.90
C ILE A 141 17.87 -7.96 2.81
N GLN A 142 18.56 -7.37 3.77
CA GLN A 142 19.41 -8.11 4.70
C GLN A 142 18.60 -8.98 5.67
N CYS A 143 17.46 -8.46 6.16
CA CYS A 143 16.63 -9.16 7.14
C CYS A 143 15.82 -10.31 6.53
N TYR A 144 15.32 -10.15 5.30
CA TYR A 144 14.28 -11.04 4.75
C TYR A 144 14.72 -11.93 3.59
N HIS A 145 16.02 -12.05 3.32
CA HIS A 145 16.55 -12.84 2.20
C HIS A 145 16.21 -14.34 2.25
N GLY A 146 15.72 -14.85 3.37
CA GLY A 146 15.23 -16.22 3.53
C GLY A 146 13.71 -16.38 3.48
N ASP A 147 12.97 -15.29 3.39
CA ASP A 147 11.51 -15.30 3.43
C ASP A 147 10.89 -15.73 2.09
N VAL A 148 9.68 -16.28 2.16
CA VAL A 148 8.93 -16.73 0.98
C VAL A 148 8.64 -15.56 0.03
N GLU A 149 8.40 -14.37 0.56
CA GLU A 149 8.09 -13.17 -0.19
C GLU A 149 9.31 -12.48 -0.81
N PHE A 150 10.52 -12.91 -0.48
CA PHE A 150 11.75 -12.19 -0.83
C PHE A 150 11.93 -11.94 -2.33
N LEU A 151 11.67 -12.94 -3.17
CA LEU A 151 11.76 -12.77 -4.63
C LEU A 151 10.78 -11.70 -5.14
N SER A 152 9.59 -11.63 -4.55
CA SER A 152 8.60 -10.61 -4.87
C SER A 152 9.03 -9.22 -4.38
N MET A 153 9.72 -9.13 -3.24
CA MET A 153 10.33 -7.88 -2.76
C MET A 153 11.40 -7.37 -3.72
N LEU A 154 12.25 -8.25 -4.26
CA LEU A 154 13.30 -7.87 -5.22
C LEU A 154 12.73 -7.25 -6.51
N ASN A 155 11.54 -7.62 -6.94
CA ASN A 155 10.88 -6.95 -8.08
C ASN A 155 10.63 -5.46 -7.78
N GLY A 156 10.24 -5.13 -6.55
CA GLY A 156 10.11 -3.74 -6.11
C GLY A 156 11.45 -3.00 -6.13
N VAL A 157 12.53 -3.67 -5.70
CA VAL A 157 13.88 -3.09 -5.73
C VAL A 157 14.34 -2.80 -7.17
N ILE A 158 14.04 -3.68 -8.11
CA ILE A 158 14.34 -3.46 -9.54
C ILE A 158 13.60 -2.23 -10.08
N GLU A 159 12.32 -2.07 -9.74
CA GLU A 159 11.57 -0.86 -10.10
C GLU A 159 12.17 0.39 -9.46
N PHE A 160 12.55 0.33 -8.19
CA PHE A 160 13.21 1.42 -7.47
C PHE A 160 14.52 1.82 -8.16
N ALA A 161 15.35 0.86 -8.55
CA ALA A 161 16.61 1.10 -9.25
C ALA A 161 16.43 1.82 -10.60
N GLY A 162 15.28 1.67 -11.24
CA GLY A 162 14.92 2.38 -12.47
C GLY A 162 14.32 3.78 -12.25
N GLY A 163 14.13 4.19 -11.00
CA GLY A 163 13.50 5.46 -10.64
C GLY A 163 14.43 6.67 -10.63
N THR A 164 13.92 7.76 -10.08
CA THR A 164 14.68 9.01 -9.86
C THR A 164 15.44 8.91 -8.54
N LEU A 165 16.71 8.53 -8.62
CA LEU A 165 17.55 8.27 -7.47
C LEU A 165 18.63 9.35 -7.30
N ALA A 166 18.95 9.68 -6.05
CA ALA A 166 20.12 10.49 -5.71
C ALA A 166 21.42 9.72 -6.05
N ASP A 167 22.49 10.44 -6.37
CA ASP A 167 23.76 9.84 -6.79
C ASP A 167 24.33 8.88 -5.74
N ASN A 168 24.23 9.21 -4.47
CA ASN A 168 24.69 8.34 -3.38
C ASN A 168 23.86 7.06 -3.23
N VAL A 169 22.60 7.07 -3.62
CA VAL A 169 21.74 5.87 -3.63
C VAL A 169 22.02 5.02 -4.87
N ARG A 170 22.30 5.66 -6.00
CA ARG A 170 22.57 4.97 -7.27
C ARG A 170 23.89 4.20 -7.24
N GLY A 171 24.83 4.60 -6.41
CA GLY A 171 26.14 3.97 -6.28
C GLY A 171 26.18 2.77 -5.33
N GLU A 172 25.08 2.51 -4.59
CA GLU A 172 24.96 1.35 -3.69
C GLU A 172 24.38 0.14 -4.44
#